data_e4b4321d131bf9d1384b0d81d8ed8dc8
#
_entry.id   e4b4321d131bf9d1384b0d81d8ed8dc8
#
_cell.length_a   1.000
_cell.length_b   1.000
_cell.length_c   1.000
_cell.angle_alpha   90.00
_cell.angle_beta   90.00
_cell.angle_gamma   90.00
#
_symmetry.space_group_name_H-M   'P 1'
#
loop_
_entity.id
_entity.type
_entity.pdbx_description
1 polymer ?
#
loop_
_entity_poly.entity_id
_entity_poly.type
_entity_poly.pdbx_seq_one_letter_code
_entity_poly.pdbx_strand_id
1 'polypeptide(L)'
;MTIERAQSYTKEEAQGLWVLVEAHGEPVPAVTYEAFGAAQSVASGLGQRVCALVLGRDADRVTSLVEPFVDCVYTVNLPSDDSSSEVWAAKAAEWAIVQHKPSVVLAGATVAGKALLATVAPLLGTGLVNDCVDLSFDVERGALVFSRTVFAG
;
A
#
# COMPACT_ATOMS: atom_id res chain seq x y z
N MET A 1 18.86 20.60 12.03
CA MET A 1 17.73 19.66 12.15
C MET A 1 18.12 18.38 11.45
N THR A 2 18.50 17.36 12.19
CA THR A 2 18.88 16.07 11.64
C THR A 2 17.59 15.33 11.29
N ILE A 3 17.33 15.10 10.01
CA ILE A 3 16.25 14.23 9.58
C ILE A 3 16.79 12.81 9.77
N GLU A 4 16.41 12.17 10.87
CA GLU A 4 16.61 10.73 11.00
C GLU A 4 15.74 10.05 9.93
N ARG A 5 16.40 9.37 8.98
CA ARG A 5 15.70 8.49 8.05
C ARG A 5 15.06 7.38 8.86
N ALA A 6 13.79 7.10 8.59
CA ALA A 6 13.16 5.88 9.09
C ALA A 6 14.09 4.70 8.77
N GLN A 7 14.40 3.87 9.77
CA GLN A 7 15.25 2.71 9.57
C GLN A 7 14.54 1.77 8.59
N SER A 8 15.12 1.60 7.41
CA SER A 8 14.67 0.58 6.47
C SER A 8 14.92 -0.80 7.09
N TYR A 9 13.91 -1.65 7.06
CA TYR A 9 14.02 -3.04 7.46
C TYR A 9 14.65 -3.89 6.35
N THR A 10 15.21 -5.05 6.70
CA THR A 10 15.82 -5.95 5.72
C THR A 10 14.76 -6.79 5.00
N LYS A 11 15.13 -7.38 3.85
CA LYS A 11 14.24 -8.26 3.08
C LYS A 11 13.78 -9.48 3.92
N GLU A 12 14.62 -9.96 4.80
CA GLU A 12 14.38 -11.11 5.69
C GLU A 12 13.35 -10.79 6.77
N GLU A 13 13.27 -9.53 7.19
CA GLU A 13 12.28 -9.05 8.16
C GLU A 13 10.93 -8.72 7.52
N ALA A 14 10.92 -8.56 6.19
CA ALA A 14 9.74 -8.10 5.46
C ALA A 14 8.70 -9.22 5.31
N GLN A 15 7.44 -8.95 5.71
CA GLN A 15 6.36 -9.93 5.67
C GLN A 15 5.03 -9.29 5.27
N GLY A 16 4.34 -9.93 4.34
CA GLY A 16 3.00 -9.56 3.91
C GLY A 16 2.98 -8.56 2.75
N LEU A 17 1.95 -8.68 1.94
CA LEU A 17 1.63 -7.74 0.88
C LEU A 17 0.50 -6.84 1.38
N TRP A 18 0.74 -5.55 1.36
CA TRP A 18 -0.22 -4.58 1.84
C TRP A 18 -0.87 -3.83 0.69
N VAL A 19 -2.16 -3.57 0.82
CA VAL A 19 -2.90 -2.66 -0.06
C VAL A 19 -3.33 -1.45 0.77
N LEU A 20 -2.90 -0.26 0.38
CA LEU A 20 -3.36 1.00 0.92
C LEU A 20 -4.76 1.29 0.41
N VAL A 21 -5.66 1.60 1.31
CA VAL A 21 -7.07 1.89 1.05
C VAL A 21 -7.42 3.25 1.61
N GLU A 22 -7.84 4.14 0.72
CA GLU A 22 -8.28 5.48 1.09
C GLU A 22 -9.73 5.45 1.58
N ALA A 23 -10.00 6.09 2.71
CA ALA A 23 -11.32 6.14 3.33
C ALA A 23 -11.81 7.60 3.48
N HIS A 24 -12.33 8.18 2.39
CA HIS A 24 -12.72 9.59 2.30
C HIS A 24 -14.21 9.79 1.97
N GLY A 25 -15.10 8.97 2.55
CA GLY A 25 -16.56 9.11 2.39
C GLY A 25 -17.13 8.60 1.06
N GLU A 26 -16.31 8.28 0.10
CA GLU A 26 -16.68 7.69 -1.19
C GLU A 26 -16.70 6.16 -1.11
N PRO A 27 -17.39 5.49 -2.03
CA PRO A 27 -17.24 4.04 -2.14
C PRO A 27 -15.79 3.70 -2.48
N VAL A 28 -15.31 2.56 -1.99
CA VAL A 28 -13.97 2.06 -2.30
C VAL A 28 -13.83 1.93 -3.82
N PRO A 29 -12.83 2.58 -4.44
CA PRO A 29 -12.65 2.52 -5.89
C PRO A 29 -12.44 1.09 -6.40
N ALA A 30 -12.98 0.77 -7.57
CA ALA A 30 -12.83 -0.56 -8.18
C ALA A 30 -11.35 -0.98 -8.33
N VAL A 31 -10.48 -0.04 -8.69
CA VAL A 31 -9.03 -0.27 -8.80
C VAL A 31 -8.36 -0.72 -7.49
N THR A 32 -8.96 -0.42 -6.33
CA THR A 32 -8.48 -0.93 -5.04
C THR A 32 -8.74 -2.43 -4.91
N TYR A 33 -9.90 -2.91 -5.38
CA TYR A 33 -10.19 -4.35 -5.41
C TYR A 33 -9.32 -5.08 -6.43
N GLU A 34 -8.97 -4.45 -7.55
CA GLU A 34 -7.96 -4.97 -8.49
C GLU A 34 -6.59 -5.12 -7.82
N ALA A 35 -6.19 -4.16 -6.99
CA ALA A 35 -4.94 -4.25 -6.22
C ALA A 35 -4.97 -5.41 -5.20
N PHE A 36 -6.12 -5.71 -4.56
CA PHE A 36 -6.28 -6.91 -3.73
C PHE A 36 -6.11 -8.19 -4.56
N GLY A 37 -6.75 -8.27 -5.72
CA GLY A 37 -6.61 -9.40 -6.63
C GLY A 37 -5.15 -9.62 -7.06
N ALA A 38 -4.43 -8.56 -7.40
CA ALA A 38 -3.01 -8.61 -7.75
C ALA A 38 -2.16 -9.09 -6.57
N ALA A 39 -2.40 -8.58 -5.36
CA ALA A 39 -1.71 -9.03 -4.15
C ALA A 39 -1.96 -10.52 -3.89
N GLN A 40 -3.21 -10.97 -3.95
CA GLN A 40 -3.60 -12.36 -3.72
C GLN A 40 -2.97 -13.32 -4.74
N SER A 41 -2.86 -12.90 -6.01
CA SER A 41 -2.29 -13.75 -7.08
C SER A 41 -0.84 -14.14 -6.82
N VAL A 42 -0.08 -13.30 -6.12
CA VAL A 42 1.34 -13.56 -5.82
C VAL A 42 1.58 -14.00 -4.37
N ALA A 43 0.66 -13.72 -3.47
CA ALA A 43 0.80 -13.99 -2.04
C ALA A 43 1.02 -15.49 -1.75
N SER A 44 0.28 -16.37 -2.43
CA SER A 44 0.39 -17.82 -2.26
C SER A 44 1.76 -18.35 -2.67
N GLY A 45 2.32 -17.84 -3.77
CA GLY A 45 3.67 -18.19 -4.24
C GLY A 45 4.78 -17.72 -3.30
N LEU A 46 4.52 -16.64 -2.56
CA LEU A 46 5.44 -16.08 -1.57
C LEU A 46 5.25 -16.68 -0.16
N GLY A 47 4.17 -17.42 0.09
CA GLY A 47 3.81 -17.88 1.43
C GLY A 47 3.50 -16.70 2.39
N GLN A 48 2.99 -15.61 1.87
CA GLN A 48 2.72 -14.37 2.62
C GLN A 48 1.23 -14.04 2.67
N ARG A 49 0.84 -13.27 3.68
CA ARG A 49 -0.55 -12.78 3.83
C ARG A 49 -0.78 -11.51 3.05
N VAL A 50 -2.03 -11.28 2.66
CA VAL A 50 -2.49 -10.00 2.12
C VAL A 50 -3.19 -9.24 3.22
N CYS A 51 -2.77 -8.01 3.48
CA CYS A 51 -3.37 -7.13 4.47
C CYS A 51 -3.81 -5.81 3.82
N ALA A 52 -4.84 -5.19 4.37
CA ALA A 52 -5.23 -3.82 4.03
C ALA A 52 -4.69 -2.84 5.08
N LEU A 53 -4.24 -1.67 4.64
CA LEU A 53 -4.03 -0.51 5.50
C LEU A 53 -5.07 0.55 5.10
N VAL A 54 -6.10 0.70 5.91
CA VAL A 54 -7.21 1.63 5.69
C VAL A 54 -6.92 2.93 6.41
N LEU A 55 -6.84 4.02 5.66
CA LEU A 55 -6.50 5.35 6.16
C LEU A 55 -7.59 6.35 5.76
N GLY A 56 -8.15 7.06 6.73
CA GLY A 56 -9.12 8.11 6.44
C GLY A 56 -10.09 8.38 7.57
N ARG A 57 -11.05 9.28 7.30
CA ARG A 57 -12.09 9.66 8.28
C ARG A 57 -13.14 8.57 8.49
N ASP A 58 -13.42 7.81 7.44
CA ASP A 58 -14.42 6.73 7.45
C ASP A 58 -13.76 5.35 7.51
N ALA A 59 -12.56 5.26 8.12
CA ALA A 59 -11.74 4.06 8.06
C ALA A 59 -12.46 2.84 8.65
N ASP A 60 -13.21 2.98 9.74
CA ASP A 60 -13.97 1.87 10.33
C ASP A 60 -15.05 1.32 9.38
N ARG A 61 -15.75 2.20 8.67
CA ARG A 61 -16.76 1.80 7.68
C ARG A 61 -16.11 1.10 6.49
N VAL A 62 -15.03 1.65 5.98
CA VAL A 62 -14.29 1.08 4.85
C VAL A 62 -13.64 -0.25 5.23
N THR A 63 -13.15 -0.39 6.46
CA THR A 63 -12.63 -1.65 7.00
C THR A 63 -13.63 -2.79 6.81
N SER A 64 -14.89 -2.59 7.20
CA SER A 64 -15.93 -3.61 7.04
C SER A 64 -16.21 -3.99 5.58
N LEU A 65 -15.93 -3.11 4.62
CA LEU A 65 -16.08 -3.39 3.19
C LEU A 65 -14.91 -4.19 2.60
N VAL A 66 -13.70 -4.02 3.12
CA VAL A 66 -12.50 -4.65 2.56
C VAL A 66 -12.07 -5.91 3.31
N GLU A 67 -12.49 -6.06 4.56
CA GLU A 67 -12.19 -7.23 5.40
C GLU A 67 -12.41 -8.59 4.70
N PRO A 68 -13.48 -8.80 3.90
CA PRO A 68 -13.68 -10.08 3.20
C PRO A 68 -12.63 -10.43 2.15
N PHE A 69 -11.78 -9.48 1.76
CA PHE A 69 -10.81 -9.61 0.66
C PHE A 69 -9.36 -9.79 1.15
N VAL A 70 -9.13 -9.79 2.46
CA VAL A 70 -7.77 -9.78 3.02
C VAL A 70 -7.66 -10.66 4.27
N ASP A 71 -6.45 -11.03 4.62
CA ASP A 71 -6.17 -11.83 5.83
C ASP A 71 -6.12 -10.98 7.10
N CYS A 72 -5.84 -9.68 6.97
CA CYS A 72 -5.86 -8.74 8.09
C CYS A 72 -6.09 -7.30 7.61
N VAL A 73 -6.61 -6.47 8.51
CA VAL A 73 -6.81 -5.03 8.26
C VAL A 73 -6.17 -4.23 9.40
N TYR A 74 -5.42 -3.23 9.01
CA TYR A 74 -4.93 -2.17 9.89
C TYR A 74 -5.75 -0.92 9.61
N THR A 75 -6.38 -0.36 10.61
CA THR A 75 -7.28 0.79 10.47
C THR A 75 -6.70 1.99 11.18
N VAL A 76 -6.61 3.11 10.48
CA VAL A 76 -6.17 4.39 11.05
C VAL A 76 -7.21 5.45 10.75
N ASN A 77 -7.92 5.87 11.79
CA ASN A 77 -8.84 7.00 11.71
C ASN A 77 -8.05 8.30 11.71
N LEU A 78 -8.16 9.07 10.63
CA LEU A 78 -7.51 10.35 10.48
C LEU A 78 -8.42 11.49 10.98
N PRO A 79 -7.82 12.60 11.49
CA PRO A 79 -8.60 13.77 11.88
C PRO A 79 -9.45 14.33 10.74
N SER A 80 -10.59 14.92 11.08
CA SER A 80 -11.53 15.51 10.11
C SER A 80 -11.09 16.87 9.55
N ASP A 81 -9.96 17.38 9.96
CA ASP A 81 -9.42 18.69 9.55
C ASP A 81 -8.84 18.60 8.12
N ASP A 82 -9.45 19.31 7.18
CA ASP A 82 -9.22 19.15 5.75
C ASP A 82 -7.83 19.61 5.27
N SER A 83 -7.16 20.49 6.00
CA SER A 83 -5.93 21.15 5.52
C SER A 83 -4.66 20.30 5.62
N SER A 84 -4.70 19.19 6.33
CA SER A 84 -3.52 18.36 6.60
C SER A 84 -3.74 16.87 6.42
N SER A 85 -4.88 16.45 5.86
CA SER A 85 -5.26 15.03 5.75
C SER A 85 -4.25 14.19 4.97
N GLU A 86 -3.68 14.72 3.88
CA GLU A 86 -2.66 14.03 3.07
C GLU A 86 -1.35 13.84 3.83
N VAL A 87 -0.93 14.85 4.60
CA VAL A 87 0.30 14.77 5.42
C VAL A 87 0.11 13.75 6.54
N TRP A 88 -1.05 13.76 7.19
CA TRP A 88 -1.36 12.79 8.23
C TRP A 88 -1.47 11.36 7.68
N ALA A 89 -2.07 11.19 6.50
CA ALA A 89 -2.14 9.89 5.82
C ALA A 89 -0.73 9.36 5.49
N ALA A 90 0.15 10.21 4.97
CA ALA A 90 1.53 9.83 4.66
C ALA A 90 2.32 9.42 5.92
N LYS A 91 2.21 10.18 7.00
CA LYS A 91 2.87 9.86 8.28
C LYS A 91 2.31 8.60 8.93
N ALA A 92 1.00 8.41 8.88
CA ALA A 92 0.36 7.20 9.40
C ALA A 92 0.77 5.96 8.60
N ALA A 93 0.83 6.07 7.26
CA ALA A 93 1.31 5.00 6.40
C ALA A 93 2.79 4.69 6.65
N GLU A 94 3.65 5.70 6.71
CA GLU A 94 5.08 5.54 7.04
C GLU A 94 5.24 4.81 8.38
N TRP A 95 4.57 5.29 9.42
CA TRP A 95 4.64 4.68 10.74
C TRP A 95 4.19 3.20 10.72
N ALA A 96 3.04 2.92 10.13
CA ALA A 96 2.50 1.57 10.06
C ALA A 96 3.44 0.62 9.28
N ILE A 97 3.99 1.08 8.16
CA ILE A 97 4.92 0.31 7.33
C ILE A 97 6.21 0.00 8.11
N VAL A 98 6.77 0.97 8.82
CA VAL A 98 7.98 0.77 9.63
C VAL A 98 7.73 -0.21 10.78
N GLN A 99 6.56 -0.14 11.43
CA GLN A 99 6.22 -1.05 12.54
C GLN A 99 5.97 -2.48 12.09
N HIS A 100 5.30 -2.67 10.96
CA HIS A 100 4.82 -3.99 10.52
C HIS A 100 5.62 -4.61 9.38
N LYS A 101 6.49 -3.84 8.75
CA LYS A 101 7.49 -4.29 7.77
C LYS A 101 6.90 -5.10 6.60
N PRO A 102 5.91 -4.59 5.84
CA PRO A 102 5.41 -5.30 4.68
C PRO A 102 6.49 -5.49 3.60
N SER A 103 6.44 -6.60 2.87
CA SER A 103 7.35 -6.87 1.75
C SER A 103 7.07 -5.96 0.56
N VAL A 104 5.80 -5.65 0.34
CA VAL A 104 5.31 -4.81 -0.75
C VAL A 104 4.11 -4.02 -0.26
N VAL A 105 4.01 -2.78 -0.72
CA VAL A 105 2.84 -1.93 -0.53
C VAL A 105 2.29 -1.55 -1.90
N LEU A 106 1.02 -1.86 -2.12
CA LEU A 106 0.25 -1.52 -3.32
C LEU A 106 -0.78 -0.44 -2.98
N ALA A 107 -1.18 0.33 -3.96
CA ALA A 107 -2.37 1.18 -3.89
C ALA A 107 -3.10 1.17 -5.22
N GLY A 108 -4.39 1.41 -5.21
CA GLY A 108 -5.13 1.68 -6.42
C GLY A 108 -4.55 2.88 -7.17
N ALA A 109 -4.57 2.86 -8.51
CA ALA A 109 -4.03 3.93 -9.35
C ALA A 109 -4.95 5.18 -9.36
N THR A 110 -5.53 5.53 -8.22
CA THR A 110 -6.26 6.79 -7.98
C THR A 110 -5.28 7.96 -7.88
N VAL A 111 -5.80 9.19 -7.99
CA VAL A 111 -4.98 10.40 -7.78
C VAL A 111 -4.38 10.41 -6.37
N ALA A 112 -5.20 10.11 -5.35
CA ALA A 112 -4.77 10.14 -3.96
C ALA A 112 -3.84 8.96 -3.62
N GLY A 113 -4.11 7.74 -4.11
CA GLY A 113 -3.21 6.59 -3.93
C GLY A 113 -1.83 6.80 -4.53
N LYS A 114 -1.76 7.37 -5.75
CA LYS A 114 -0.50 7.76 -6.38
C LYS A 114 0.26 8.83 -5.59
N ALA A 115 -0.44 9.87 -5.14
CA ALA A 115 0.14 10.94 -4.34
C ALA A 115 0.67 10.41 -2.99
N LEU A 116 -0.11 9.56 -2.33
CA LEU A 116 0.26 8.96 -1.05
C LEU A 116 1.53 8.11 -1.18
N LEU A 117 1.58 7.17 -2.14
CA LEU A 117 2.77 6.35 -2.37
C LEU A 117 3.98 7.17 -2.79
N ALA A 118 3.79 8.20 -3.63
CA ALA A 118 4.87 9.11 -4.04
C ALA A 118 5.45 9.91 -2.85
N THR A 119 4.64 10.17 -1.83
CA THR A 119 5.09 10.84 -0.60
C THR A 119 5.77 9.86 0.35
N VAL A 120 5.22 8.67 0.52
CA VAL A 120 5.70 7.66 1.49
C VAL A 120 7.00 6.98 1.04
N ALA A 121 7.13 6.64 -0.24
CA ALA A 121 8.29 5.91 -0.75
C ALA A 121 9.64 6.62 -0.48
N PRO A 122 9.80 7.94 -0.71
CA PRO A 122 11.01 8.66 -0.33
C PRO A 122 11.27 8.69 1.18
N LEU A 123 10.22 8.76 2.02
CA LEU A 123 10.36 8.74 3.48
C LEU A 123 10.95 7.41 3.95
N LEU A 124 10.55 6.32 3.32
CA LEU A 124 11.05 4.97 3.60
C LEU A 124 12.38 4.67 2.90
N GLY A 125 12.84 5.51 1.99
CA GLY A 125 14.04 5.26 1.20
C GLY A 125 13.91 4.07 0.24
N THR A 126 12.69 3.77 -0.21
CA THR A 126 12.38 2.64 -1.09
C THR A 126 12.02 3.08 -2.50
N GLY A 127 12.05 2.13 -3.45
CA GLY A 127 11.61 2.37 -4.83
C GLY A 127 10.09 2.43 -4.97
N LEU A 128 9.63 3.14 -5.98
CA LEU A 128 8.22 3.24 -6.38
C LEU A 128 8.06 2.87 -7.84
N VAL A 129 7.12 1.99 -8.14
CA VAL A 129 6.70 1.66 -9.52
C VAL A 129 5.32 2.26 -9.74
N ASN A 130 5.24 3.25 -10.64
CA ASN A 130 3.98 3.89 -11.02
C ASN A 130 3.35 3.20 -12.23
N ASP A 131 2.02 3.28 -12.32
CA ASP A 131 1.22 2.83 -13.46
C ASP A 131 1.52 1.36 -13.83
N CYS A 132 1.62 0.53 -12.81
CA CYS A 132 1.76 -0.91 -12.94
C CYS A 132 0.44 -1.50 -13.46
N VAL A 133 0.52 -2.32 -14.50
CA VAL A 133 -0.65 -2.98 -15.11
C VAL A 133 -0.71 -4.47 -14.79
N ASP A 134 0.38 -5.04 -14.29
CA ASP A 134 0.43 -6.44 -13.87
C ASP A 134 1.49 -6.64 -12.78
N LEU A 135 1.21 -7.61 -11.89
CA LEU A 135 2.09 -8.05 -10.82
C LEU A 135 2.18 -9.57 -10.86
N SER A 136 3.38 -10.10 -10.98
CA SER A 136 3.64 -11.53 -10.97
C SER A 136 4.84 -11.89 -10.09
N PHE A 137 4.96 -13.18 -9.77
CA PHE A 137 6.09 -13.71 -9.02
C PHE A 137 6.92 -14.63 -9.92
N ASP A 138 8.16 -14.23 -10.17
CA ASP A 138 9.15 -15.05 -10.90
C ASP A 138 9.76 -16.05 -9.92
N VAL A 139 9.37 -17.31 -10.03
CA VAL A 139 9.81 -18.40 -9.15
C VAL A 139 11.31 -18.68 -9.31
N GLU A 140 11.83 -18.58 -10.54
CA GLU A 140 13.24 -18.88 -10.81
C GLU A 140 14.17 -17.84 -10.19
N ARG A 141 13.75 -16.57 -10.21
CA ARG A 141 14.49 -15.46 -9.65
C ARG A 141 14.16 -15.17 -8.17
N GLY A 142 13.07 -15.75 -7.67
CA GLY A 142 12.55 -15.44 -6.34
C GLY A 142 12.20 -13.96 -6.18
N ALA A 143 11.65 -13.34 -7.23
CA ALA A 143 11.42 -11.91 -7.29
C ALA A 143 10.03 -11.55 -7.79
N LEU A 144 9.48 -10.44 -7.28
CA LEU A 144 8.28 -9.83 -7.83
C LEU A 144 8.61 -9.06 -9.10
N VAL A 145 7.77 -9.23 -10.11
CA VAL A 145 7.87 -8.57 -11.41
C VAL A 145 6.67 -7.62 -11.55
N PHE A 146 6.97 -6.36 -11.74
CA PHE A 146 5.99 -5.31 -12.00
C PHE A 146 6.04 -4.93 -13.48
N SER A 147 4.94 -5.14 -14.17
CA SER A 147 4.82 -4.77 -15.59
C SER A 147 4.13 -3.41 -15.71
N ARG A 148 4.68 -2.55 -16.53
CA ARG A 148 4.07 -1.24 -16.83
C ARG A 148 4.07 -1.00 -18.33
N THR A 149 3.08 -0.27 -18.81
CA THR A 149 3.05 0.19 -20.20
C THR A 149 4.07 1.32 -20.37
N VAL A 150 4.99 1.17 -21.31
CA VAL A 150 5.83 2.27 -21.79
C VAL A 150 5.27 2.76 -23.11
N PHE A 151 5.27 4.07 -23.31
CA PHE A 151 4.88 4.65 -24.59
C PHE A 151 5.78 4.05 -25.68
N ALA A 152 5.17 3.29 -26.58
CA ALA A 152 5.74 3.05 -27.89
C ALA A 152 5.48 4.34 -28.68
N GLY A 153 6.50 5.18 -28.83
CA GLY A 153 6.47 6.29 -29.75
C GLY A 153 6.40 5.83 -31.19
#